data_e68404b76c101115d7363277e45161de
#
_entry.id   e68404b76c101115d7363277e45161de
#
_cell.length_a   1.000
_cell.length_b   1.000
_cell.length_c   1.000
_cell.angle_alpha   90.00
_cell.angle_beta   90.00
_cell.angle_gamma   90.00
#
_symmetry.space_group_name_H-M   'P 1'
#
loop_
_entity.id
_entity.type
_entity.pdbx_description
1 polymer ?
#
loop_
_entity_poly.entity_id
_entity_poly.type
_entity_poly.pdbx_seq_one_letter_code
_entity_poly.pdbx_strand_id
1 'polypeptide(L)'
;MLSDIYITRNLRAEDYLWRMPIPTSVYAEMTPNPAVMKFVADRPLIEGEYQAEFRSKTEASWCSPLAEELFNFPFVKGVFISGCFVSVSKDESLGWEMIVQQLREYVREWLMENEQAVDTAAFFDVQEKLETAQEPEID
;
A
#
# COMPACT_ATOMS: atom_id res chain seq x y z
N MET A 1 -3.75 -25.27 0.19
CA MET A 1 -4.67 -25.82 -0.82
C MET A 1 -3.97 -26.76 -1.73
N LEU A 2 -4.67 -27.77 -2.19
CA LEU A 2 -4.09 -28.80 -3.07
C LEU A 2 -3.52 -28.22 -4.36
N SER A 3 -4.19 -27.22 -4.93
CA SER A 3 -3.74 -26.56 -6.15
C SER A 3 -2.39 -25.86 -5.99
N ASP A 4 -2.17 -25.23 -4.83
CA ASP A 4 -0.90 -24.52 -4.57
C ASP A 4 0.24 -25.51 -4.38
N ILE A 5 -0.01 -26.63 -3.69
CA ILE A 5 0.98 -27.69 -3.50
C ILE A 5 1.33 -28.32 -4.83
N TYR A 6 0.32 -28.55 -5.66
CA TYR A 6 0.51 -29.15 -6.99
C TYR A 6 1.35 -28.24 -7.88
N ILE A 7 1.03 -26.94 -7.90
CA ILE A 7 1.78 -25.96 -8.69
C ILE A 7 3.24 -25.89 -8.23
N THR A 8 3.46 -25.90 -6.93
CA THR A 8 4.80 -25.85 -6.36
C THR A 8 5.66 -27.05 -6.80
N ARG A 9 5.06 -28.23 -6.88
CA ARG A 9 5.78 -29.44 -7.30
C ARG A 9 6.22 -29.41 -8.76
N ASN A 10 5.51 -28.65 -9.59
CA ASN A 10 5.79 -28.60 -11.02
C ASN A 10 6.54 -27.34 -11.44
N LEU A 11 6.95 -26.53 -10.48
CA LEU A 11 7.70 -25.31 -10.77
C LEU A 11 9.13 -25.63 -11.18
N ARG A 12 9.59 -24.94 -12.21
CA ARG A 12 10.99 -24.98 -12.62
C ARG A 12 11.79 -24.09 -11.67
N ALA A 13 13.11 -24.23 -11.67
CA ALA A 13 13.99 -23.39 -10.86
C ALA A 13 13.76 -21.89 -11.11
N GLU A 14 13.49 -21.53 -12.36
CA GLU A 14 13.20 -20.14 -12.75
C GLU A 14 11.94 -19.63 -12.09
N ASP A 15 10.89 -20.47 -12.08
CA ASP A 15 9.61 -20.10 -11.43
C ASP A 15 9.78 -19.97 -9.93
N TYR A 16 10.68 -20.73 -9.35
CA TYR A 16 10.99 -20.64 -7.92
C TYR A 16 11.55 -19.27 -7.54
N LEU A 17 12.43 -18.73 -8.39
CA LEU A 17 13.02 -17.41 -8.18
C LEU A 17 11.97 -16.31 -8.20
N TRP A 18 10.94 -16.45 -9.03
CA TRP A 18 9.84 -15.49 -9.11
C TRP A 18 8.98 -15.46 -7.85
N ARG A 19 8.98 -16.56 -7.09
CA ARG A 19 8.17 -16.70 -5.89
C ARG A 19 8.95 -16.43 -4.60
N MET A 20 10.25 -16.18 -4.69
CA MET A 20 11.03 -15.84 -3.52
C MET A 20 10.61 -14.47 -2.99
N PRO A 21 10.57 -14.31 -1.66
CA PRO A 21 10.29 -13.00 -1.09
C PRO A 21 11.30 -11.96 -1.57
N ILE A 22 10.82 -10.77 -1.84
CA ILE A 22 11.66 -9.64 -2.26
C ILE A 22 12.35 -9.09 -1.01
N PRO A 23 13.70 -9.09 -0.96
CA PRO A 23 14.38 -8.48 0.18
C PRO A 23 13.94 -7.03 0.35
N THR A 24 13.44 -6.68 1.53
CA THR A 24 12.82 -5.38 1.77
C THR A 24 13.20 -4.85 3.14
N SER A 25 13.60 -3.59 3.20
CA SER A 25 13.76 -2.89 4.46
C SER A 25 12.79 -1.72 4.52
N VAL A 26 12.23 -1.50 5.71
CA VAL A 26 11.28 -0.42 5.96
C VAL A 26 11.64 0.22 7.30
N TYR A 27 11.70 1.54 7.33
CA TYR A 27 11.87 2.25 8.59
C TYR A 27 10.76 3.28 8.77
N ALA A 28 10.42 3.55 10.02
CA ALA A 28 9.41 4.54 10.35
C ALA A 28 10.06 5.92 10.52
N GLU A 29 9.40 6.95 10.00
CA GLU A 29 9.87 8.31 10.09
C GLU A 29 8.74 9.22 10.57
N MET A 30 9.00 9.98 11.63
CA MET A 30 8.04 10.93 12.15
C MET A 30 7.85 12.08 11.17
N THR A 31 6.66 12.65 11.17
CA THR A 31 6.33 13.83 10.36
C THR A 31 5.99 15.00 11.29
N PRO A 32 5.94 16.22 10.75
CA PRO A 32 5.48 17.37 11.57
C PRO A 32 4.06 17.20 12.11
N ASN A 33 3.23 16.38 11.48
CA ASN A 33 1.90 16.06 11.96
C ASN A 33 1.97 14.84 12.88
N PRO A 34 1.67 14.98 14.19
CA PRO A 34 1.77 13.84 15.12
C PRO A 34 0.80 12.71 14.85
N ALA A 35 -0.24 12.94 14.04
CA ALA A 35 -1.17 11.89 13.66
C ALA A 35 -0.67 11.03 12.50
N VAL A 36 0.45 11.41 11.88
CA VAL A 36 0.95 10.76 10.65
C VAL A 36 2.34 10.19 10.86
N MET A 37 2.54 8.95 10.43
CA MET A 37 3.84 8.30 10.41
C MET A 37 4.14 7.83 8.99
N LYS A 38 5.36 8.08 8.52
CA LYS A 38 5.84 7.58 7.24
C LYS A 38 6.55 6.25 7.45
N PHE A 39 6.28 5.32 6.55
CA PHE A 39 7.00 4.05 6.50
C PHE A 39 7.76 4.04 5.18
N VAL A 40 9.07 4.18 5.26
CA VAL A 40 9.93 4.38 4.09
C VAL A 40 10.57 3.05 3.71
N ALA A 41 10.32 2.62 2.47
CA ALA A 41 10.87 1.40 1.92
C ALA A 41 12.18 1.68 1.16
N ASP A 42 12.86 0.61 0.78
CA ASP A 42 14.12 0.69 0.06
C ASP A 42 13.94 0.70 -1.47
N ARG A 43 12.72 0.88 -1.94
CA ARG A 43 12.42 0.92 -3.36
C ARG A 43 11.13 1.71 -3.62
N PRO A 44 10.90 2.16 -4.86
CA PRO A 44 9.63 2.83 -5.20
C PRO A 44 8.43 1.90 -5.00
N LEU A 45 7.36 2.45 -4.44
CA LEU A 45 6.11 1.73 -4.17
C LEU A 45 5.03 2.05 -5.18
N ILE A 46 5.21 3.10 -5.95
CA ILE A 46 4.29 3.52 -7.01
C ILE A 46 5.13 3.94 -8.20
N GLU A 47 4.69 3.61 -9.40
CA GLU A 47 5.41 3.98 -10.62
C GLU A 47 5.35 5.48 -10.88
N GLY A 48 6.48 6.03 -11.36
CA GLY A 48 6.56 7.43 -11.72
C GLY A 48 6.54 8.36 -10.51
N GLU A 49 6.17 9.61 -10.76
CA GLU A 49 6.14 10.66 -9.73
C GLU A 49 4.72 10.92 -9.23
N TYR A 50 3.87 9.90 -9.26
CA TYR A 50 2.49 10.03 -8.85
C TYR A 50 2.33 9.85 -7.36
N GLN A 51 1.25 10.40 -6.83
CA GLN A 51 0.88 10.31 -5.42
C GLN A 51 -0.54 9.76 -5.35
N ALA A 52 -0.76 8.86 -4.41
CA ALA A 52 -2.08 8.26 -4.22
C ALA A 52 -2.51 8.46 -2.77
N GLU A 53 -3.67 9.08 -2.58
CA GLU A 53 -4.25 9.31 -1.26
C GLU A 53 -5.57 8.56 -1.15
N PHE A 54 -5.74 7.83 -0.05
CA PHE A 54 -6.95 7.06 0.21
C PHE A 54 -7.49 7.45 1.58
N ARG A 55 -8.79 7.74 1.64
CA ARG A 55 -9.48 8.16 2.87
C ARG A 55 -10.37 7.07 3.43
N SER A 56 -10.54 5.98 2.71
CA SER A 56 -11.38 4.86 3.12
C SER A 56 -10.90 3.57 2.49
N LYS A 57 -11.32 2.46 3.08
CA LYS A 57 -11.04 1.15 2.53
C LYS A 57 -11.63 1.00 1.13
N THR A 58 -12.80 1.59 0.90
CA THR A 58 -13.46 1.54 -0.41
C THR A 58 -12.60 2.21 -1.48
N GLU A 59 -12.09 3.40 -1.20
CA GLU A 59 -11.19 4.09 -2.13
C GLU A 59 -9.93 3.27 -2.41
N ALA A 60 -9.33 2.70 -1.36
CA ALA A 60 -8.13 1.88 -1.49
C ALA A 60 -8.38 0.62 -2.32
N SER A 61 -9.57 0.03 -2.20
CA SER A 61 -9.90 -1.19 -2.92
C SER A 61 -9.87 -1.02 -4.45
N TRP A 62 -9.91 0.22 -4.92
CA TRP A 62 -9.91 0.50 -6.35
C TRP A 62 -8.54 0.27 -6.99
N CYS A 63 -7.46 0.52 -6.26
CA CYS A 63 -6.14 0.44 -6.89
C CYS A 63 -4.97 0.15 -5.94
N SER A 64 -5.19 0.00 -4.64
CA SER A 64 -4.09 -0.29 -3.72
C SER A 64 -4.44 -1.37 -2.70
N PRO A 65 -4.05 -2.62 -2.98
CA PRO A 65 -4.24 -3.70 -2.01
C PRO A 65 -3.56 -3.42 -0.66
N LEU A 66 -2.38 -2.80 -0.66
CA LEU A 66 -1.71 -2.47 0.60
C LEU A 66 -2.53 -1.49 1.43
N ALA A 67 -2.99 -0.39 0.80
CA ALA A 67 -3.80 0.59 1.51
C ALA A 67 -5.10 -0.03 2.00
N GLU A 68 -5.74 -0.87 1.18
CA GLU A 68 -6.96 -1.56 1.58
C GLU A 68 -6.74 -2.39 2.84
N GLU A 69 -5.65 -3.14 2.92
CA GLU A 69 -5.34 -3.93 4.10
C GLU A 69 -4.99 -3.08 5.31
N LEU A 70 -4.32 -1.96 5.11
CA LEU A 70 -4.00 -1.05 6.21
C LEU A 70 -5.27 -0.47 6.85
N PHE A 71 -6.32 -0.25 6.07
CA PHE A 71 -7.60 0.20 6.62
C PHE A 71 -8.31 -0.85 7.47
N ASN A 72 -7.83 -2.10 7.49
CA ASN A 72 -8.35 -3.10 8.41
C ASN A 72 -7.94 -2.84 9.87
N PHE A 73 -6.89 -2.04 10.08
CA PHE A 73 -6.54 -1.58 11.43
C PHE A 73 -7.53 -0.49 11.84
N PRO A 74 -8.26 -0.65 12.96
CA PRO A 74 -9.35 0.28 13.31
C PRO A 74 -8.93 1.74 13.49
N PHE A 75 -7.67 1.98 13.86
CA PHE A 75 -7.17 3.32 14.10
C PHE A 75 -6.74 4.06 12.83
N VAL A 76 -6.70 3.40 11.68
CA VAL A 76 -6.23 4.02 10.43
C VAL A 76 -7.33 4.90 9.84
N LYS A 77 -7.00 6.17 9.62
CA LYS A 77 -7.91 7.18 9.05
C LYS A 77 -7.58 7.53 7.61
N GLY A 78 -6.34 7.35 7.20
CA GLY A 78 -5.92 7.68 5.85
C GLY A 78 -4.62 7.01 5.51
N VAL A 79 -4.40 6.80 4.21
CA VAL A 79 -3.17 6.22 3.68
C VAL A 79 -2.75 7.06 2.48
N PHE A 80 -1.48 7.41 2.44
CA PHE A 80 -0.90 8.20 1.35
C PHE A 80 0.36 7.49 0.86
N ILE A 81 0.44 7.24 -0.44
CA ILE A 81 1.57 6.54 -1.04
C ILE A 81 2.23 7.45 -2.07
N SER A 82 3.53 7.64 -1.94
CA SER A 82 4.31 8.46 -2.85
C SER A 82 5.76 8.00 -2.83
N GLY A 83 6.38 7.93 -3.99
CA GLY A 83 7.78 7.53 -4.08
C GLY A 83 8.03 6.19 -3.42
N CYS A 84 8.90 6.17 -2.42
CA CYS A 84 9.27 4.95 -1.71
C CYS A 84 8.68 4.86 -0.30
N PHE A 85 7.61 5.61 -0.01
CA PHE A 85 7.01 5.57 1.31
C PHE A 85 5.50 5.47 1.28
N VAL A 86 4.95 4.95 2.37
CA VAL A 86 3.53 4.98 2.66
C VAL A 86 3.35 5.72 3.99
N SER A 87 2.50 6.75 4.00
CA SER A 87 2.15 7.47 5.22
C SER A 87 0.82 6.98 5.73
N VAL A 88 0.74 6.75 7.02
CA VAL A 88 -0.49 6.33 7.67
C VAL A 88 -0.93 7.42 8.63
N SER A 89 -2.19 7.86 8.49
CA SER A 89 -2.83 8.77 9.43
C SER A 89 -3.70 7.96 10.37
N LYS A 90 -3.57 8.22 11.65
CA LYS A 90 -4.33 7.50 12.68
C LYS A 90 -5.23 8.41 13.47
N ASP A 91 -6.20 7.81 14.15
CA ASP A 91 -7.01 8.53 15.15
C ASP A 91 -6.25 8.62 16.48
N GLU A 92 -6.92 9.10 17.52
CA GLU A 92 -6.31 9.33 18.82
C GLU A 92 -6.42 8.15 19.78
N SER A 93 -6.94 7.01 19.32
CA SER A 93 -7.17 5.86 20.20
C SER A 93 -5.91 5.23 20.75
N LEU A 94 -4.82 5.23 19.97
CA LEU A 94 -3.54 4.63 20.37
C LEU A 94 -2.39 5.55 19.98
N GLY A 95 -1.35 5.58 20.82
CA GLY A 95 -0.11 6.29 20.49
C GLY A 95 0.76 5.48 19.55
N TRP A 96 1.60 6.16 18.79
CA TRP A 96 2.51 5.48 17.86
C TRP A 96 3.44 4.48 18.55
N GLU A 97 3.85 4.74 19.77
CA GLU A 97 4.71 3.85 20.55
C GLU A 97 4.09 2.46 20.73
N MET A 98 2.78 2.36 20.62
CA MET A 98 2.07 1.08 20.77
C MET A 98 1.95 0.31 19.47
N ILE A 99 2.03 1.00 18.31
CA ILE A 99 1.64 0.39 17.05
C ILE A 99 2.69 0.53 15.94
N VAL A 100 3.69 1.38 16.11
CA VAL A 100 4.64 1.67 15.01
C VAL A 100 5.40 0.42 14.56
N GLN A 101 5.86 -0.41 15.49
CA GLN A 101 6.60 -1.62 15.15
C GLN A 101 5.75 -2.61 14.39
N GLN A 102 4.51 -2.79 14.82
CA GLN A 102 3.59 -3.70 14.18
C GLN A 102 3.28 -3.26 12.75
N LEU A 103 3.00 -1.97 12.55
CA LEU A 103 2.74 -1.44 11.22
C LEU A 103 3.96 -1.52 10.31
N ARG A 104 5.13 -1.20 10.85
CA ARG A 104 6.37 -1.28 10.08
C ARG A 104 6.61 -2.71 9.58
N GLU A 105 6.46 -3.70 10.45
CA GLU A 105 6.63 -5.10 10.08
C GLU A 105 5.54 -5.54 9.09
N TYR A 106 4.31 -5.08 9.28
CA TYR A 106 3.23 -5.40 8.37
C TYR A 106 3.51 -4.90 6.95
N VAL A 107 3.94 -3.64 6.85
CA VAL A 107 4.27 -3.04 5.56
C VAL A 107 5.45 -3.78 4.93
N ARG A 108 6.49 -4.07 5.71
CA ARG A 108 7.66 -4.79 5.21
C ARG A 108 7.30 -6.17 4.67
N GLU A 109 6.54 -6.94 5.44
CA GLU A 109 6.12 -8.28 5.03
C GLU A 109 5.25 -8.25 3.79
N TRP A 110 4.34 -7.27 3.71
CA TRP A 110 3.50 -7.11 2.54
C TRP A 110 4.35 -6.82 1.29
N LEU A 111 5.34 -5.95 1.43
CA LEU A 111 6.22 -5.59 0.32
C LEU A 111 7.18 -6.72 -0.08
N MET A 112 7.46 -7.65 0.81
CA MET A 112 8.23 -8.84 0.45
C MET A 112 7.47 -9.74 -0.53
N GLU A 113 6.15 -9.68 -0.51
CA GLU A 113 5.30 -10.50 -1.37
C GLU A 113 4.78 -9.71 -2.60
N ASN A 114 4.99 -8.39 -2.64
CA ASN A 114 4.41 -7.53 -3.66
C ASN A 114 5.40 -6.45 -4.08
N GLU A 115 5.64 -6.34 -5.37
CA GLU A 115 6.60 -5.38 -5.89
C GLU A 115 6.11 -3.92 -5.78
N GLN A 116 4.83 -3.69 -6.07
CA GLN A 116 4.22 -2.37 -6.09
C GLN A 116 3.06 -2.28 -5.11
N ALA A 117 2.89 -1.11 -4.51
CA ALA A 117 1.80 -0.86 -3.56
C ALA A 117 0.55 -0.32 -4.24
N VAL A 118 0.67 0.21 -5.44
CA VAL A 118 -0.45 0.79 -6.21
C VAL A 118 -0.46 0.20 -7.60
N ASP A 119 -1.64 -0.23 -8.03
CA ASP A 119 -1.86 -0.63 -9.42
C ASP A 119 -2.04 0.64 -10.24
N THR A 120 -1.01 1.04 -10.96
CA THR A 120 -0.97 2.31 -11.66
C THR A 120 -2.06 2.41 -12.74
N ALA A 121 -2.31 1.33 -13.46
CA ALA A 121 -3.36 1.33 -14.49
C ALA A 121 -4.73 1.55 -13.87
N ALA A 122 -5.03 0.86 -12.77
CA ALA A 122 -6.29 1.04 -12.06
C ALA A 122 -6.39 2.45 -11.46
N PHE A 123 -5.27 2.96 -10.93
CA PHE A 123 -5.21 4.31 -10.36
C PHE A 123 -5.58 5.38 -11.38
N PHE A 124 -5.02 5.31 -12.58
CA PHE A 124 -5.35 6.26 -13.65
C PHE A 124 -6.79 6.15 -14.11
N ASP A 125 -7.31 4.93 -14.19
CA ASP A 125 -8.71 4.73 -14.57
C ASP A 125 -9.66 5.39 -13.58
N VAL A 126 -9.39 5.25 -12.28
CA VAL A 126 -10.18 5.89 -11.24
C VAL A 126 -10.07 7.41 -11.32
N GLN A 127 -8.87 7.95 -11.52
CA GLN A 127 -8.66 9.39 -11.63
C GLN A 127 -9.43 9.97 -12.81
N GLU A 128 -9.39 9.31 -13.94
CA GLU A 128 -10.14 9.73 -15.12
C GLU A 128 -11.64 9.77 -14.86
N LYS A 129 -12.16 8.73 -14.20
CA LYS A 129 -13.60 8.67 -13.87
C LYS A 129 -14.00 9.77 -12.90
N LEU A 130 -13.14 10.07 -11.91
CA LEU A 130 -13.41 11.13 -10.94
C LEU A 130 -13.40 12.52 -11.61
N GLU A 131 -12.46 12.76 -12.52
CA GLU A 131 -12.40 14.00 -13.26
C GLU A 131 -13.66 14.19 -14.14
N THR A 132 -14.06 13.12 -14.82
CA THR A 132 -15.27 13.15 -15.63
C THR A 132 -16.52 13.42 -14.78
N ALA A 133 -16.60 12.79 -13.61
CA ALA A 133 -17.72 12.98 -12.70
C ALA A 133 -17.79 14.38 -12.11
N GLN A 134 -16.66 15.07 -12.02
CA GLN A 134 -16.58 16.42 -11.47
C GLN A 134 -16.76 17.51 -12.51
N GLU A 135 -16.76 17.17 -13.79
CA GLU A 135 -17.00 18.17 -14.83
C GLU A 135 -18.42 18.72 -14.71
N PRO A 136 -18.57 20.04 -14.65
CA PRO A 136 -19.90 20.62 -14.61
C PRO A 136 -20.62 20.35 -15.91
N GLU A 137 -21.89 20.02 -15.80
CA GLU A 137 -22.73 19.90 -16.99
C GLU A 137 -22.86 21.27 -17.64
N ILE A 138 -22.50 21.32 -18.90
CA ILE A 138 -22.65 22.56 -19.67
C ILE A 138 -24.04 22.51 -20.34
N ASP A 139 -24.91 23.33 -19.87
CA ASP A 139 -26.22 23.46 -20.45
C ASP A 139 -26.21 24.47 -21.59
#